data_e7048c7a73f2e4cfbeabd442ec369f6a
#
_entry.id   e7048c7a73f2e4cfbeabd442ec369f6a
#
_cell.length_a   1.000
_cell.length_b   1.000
_cell.length_c   1.000
_cell.angle_alpha   90.00
_cell.angle_beta   90.00
_cell.angle_gamma   90.00
#
_symmetry.space_group_name_H-M   'P 1'
#
loop_
_entity.id
_entity.type
_entity.pdbx_description
1 polymer ?
#
loop_
_entity_poly.entity_id
_entity_poly.type
_entity_poly.pdbx_seq_one_letter_code
_entity_poly.pdbx_strand_id
1 'polypeptide(L)'
;MVSFCFLCLLFISGIYLRKQFFFFERFYIPASIIAGILGLLIISLDQYYTQTIPHSFTYGWKKLPSILINIVFGALFIGKSLPSFSDIWKNCSRQLAYGQIVAWGQYFVGCFIVLFLLKPLFGIPDVFAGVMPVGFEGGHGTAAGMTDVFNSLGFSELTDLTLASATVGILFSIIIGMILINWAIKKKYVDNQVECN
;
A
#
# COMPACT_ATOMS: atom_id res chain seq x y z
N MET A 1 -19.33 -16.66 2.63
CA MET A 1 -18.52 -17.23 3.73
C MET A 1 -17.30 -17.99 3.21
N VAL A 2 -17.46 -18.95 2.31
CA VAL A 2 -16.33 -19.77 1.79
C VAL A 2 -15.20 -18.92 1.21
N SER A 3 -15.51 -17.90 0.41
CA SER A 3 -14.53 -16.96 -0.17
C SER A 3 -13.68 -16.22 0.89
N PHE A 4 -14.31 -15.83 2.00
CA PHE A 4 -13.60 -15.18 3.11
C PHE A 4 -12.70 -16.17 3.87
N CYS A 5 -13.17 -17.40 4.10
CA CYS A 5 -12.34 -18.45 4.71
C CYS A 5 -11.11 -18.76 3.84
N PHE A 6 -11.27 -18.78 2.52
CA PHE A 6 -10.14 -18.98 1.60
C PHE A 6 -9.12 -17.84 1.69
N LEU A 7 -9.57 -16.59 1.79
CA LEU A 7 -8.69 -15.45 2.00
C LEU A 7 -7.93 -15.55 3.33
N CYS A 8 -8.58 -15.98 4.40
CA CYS A 8 -7.93 -16.23 5.69
C CYS A 8 -6.88 -17.34 5.61
N LEU A 9 -7.18 -18.44 4.89
CA LEU A 9 -6.21 -19.52 4.67
C LEU A 9 -4.99 -19.04 3.85
N LEU A 10 -5.20 -18.24 2.83
CA LEU A 10 -4.11 -17.61 2.07
C LEU A 10 -3.24 -16.75 2.99
N PHE A 11 -3.84 -15.97 3.87
CA PHE A 11 -3.08 -15.11 4.79
C PHE A 11 -2.26 -15.94 5.79
N ILE A 12 -2.85 -16.99 6.37
CA ILE A 12 -2.14 -17.93 7.26
C ILE A 12 -0.98 -18.60 6.50
N SER A 13 -1.20 -19.03 5.27
CA SER A 13 -0.15 -19.61 4.42
C SER A 13 0.98 -18.61 4.15
N GLY A 14 0.65 -17.33 3.92
CA GLY A 14 1.63 -16.26 3.77
C GLY A 14 2.48 -16.05 5.03
N ILE A 15 1.86 -16.09 6.22
CA ILE A 15 2.58 -16.00 7.51
C ILE A 15 3.52 -17.20 7.67
N TYR A 16 3.04 -18.41 7.35
CA TYR A 16 3.84 -19.63 7.45
C TYR A 16 5.05 -19.59 6.52
N LEU A 17 4.85 -19.24 5.25
CA LEU A 17 5.93 -19.11 4.27
C LEU A 17 6.94 -18.04 4.66
N ARG A 18 6.49 -16.90 5.19
CA ARG A 18 7.40 -15.87 5.67
C ARG A 18 8.35 -16.40 6.75
N LYS A 19 7.84 -17.20 7.68
CA LYS A 19 8.67 -17.83 8.74
C LYS A 19 9.59 -18.92 8.20
N GLN A 20 9.17 -19.67 7.18
CA GLN A 20 9.94 -20.77 6.62
C GLN A 20 11.14 -20.29 5.79
N PHE A 21 11.01 -19.18 5.09
CA PHE A 21 12.03 -18.65 4.20
C PHE A 21 12.68 -17.41 4.81
N PHE A 22 13.91 -17.57 5.29
CA PHE A 22 14.75 -16.50 5.85
C PHE A 22 14.87 -15.27 4.92
N PHE A 23 14.76 -15.46 3.62
CA PHE A 23 14.76 -14.39 2.62
C PHE A 23 13.63 -13.36 2.88
N PHE A 24 12.41 -13.82 3.13
CA PHE A 24 11.27 -12.92 3.37
C PHE A 24 11.38 -12.15 4.69
N GLU A 25 11.97 -12.76 5.72
CA GLU A 25 12.25 -12.09 6.98
C GLU A 25 13.36 -11.04 6.82
N ARG A 26 14.43 -11.39 6.12
CA ARG A 26 15.57 -10.51 5.89
C ARG A 26 15.20 -9.23 5.12
N PHE A 27 14.28 -9.34 4.18
CA PHE A 27 13.78 -8.21 3.38
C PHE A 27 12.53 -7.55 3.99
N TYR A 28 12.12 -7.94 5.19
CA TYR A 28 10.92 -7.41 5.88
C TYR A 28 9.64 -7.44 5.03
N ILE A 29 9.54 -8.40 4.11
CA ILE A 29 8.38 -8.51 3.22
C ILE A 29 7.13 -8.85 4.06
N PRO A 30 6.06 -8.04 3.98
CA PRO A 30 4.82 -8.33 4.70
C PRO A 30 4.19 -9.66 4.27
N ALA A 31 3.68 -10.42 5.23
CA ALA A 31 3.01 -11.70 4.95
C ALA A 31 1.80 -11.54 4.01
N SER A 32 1.15 -10.36 4.02
CA SER A 32 0.04 -10.03 3.13
C SER A 32 0.45 -10.00 1.65
N ILE A 33 1.67 -9.54 1.33
CA ILE A 33 2.17 -9.54 -0.05
C ILE A 33 2.42 -10.98 -0.50
N ILE A 34 3.02 -11.81 0.35
CA ILE A 34 3.26 -13.23 0.04
C ILE A 34 1.92 -13.96 -0.19
N ALA A 35 0.95 -13.72 0.70
CA ALA A 35 -0.40 -14.26 0.56
C ALA A 35 -1.10 -13.81 -0.72
N GLY A 36 -0.94 -12.53 -1.07
CA GLY A 36 -1.49 -11.96 -2.31
C GLY A 36 -0.91 -12.60 -3.57
N ILE A 37 0.42 -12.76 -3.63
CA ILE A 37 1.09 -13.43 -4.76
C ILE A 37 0.65 -14.89 -4.86
N LEU A 38 0.57 -15.60 -3.74
CA LEU A 38 0.05 -16.98 -3.72
C LEU A 38 -1.39 -17.07 -4.22
N GLY A 39 -2.25 -16.16 -3.76
CA GLY A 39 -3.63 -16.09 -4.19
C GLY A 39 -3.76 -15.82 -5.69
N LEU A 40 -2.97 -14.90 -6.22
CA LEU A 40 -2.91 -14.62 -7.66
C LEU A 40 -2.44 -15.86 -8.44
N LEU A 41 -1.39 -16.53 -7.99
CA LEU A 41 -0.89 -17.74 -8.65
C LEU A 41 -1.94 -18.86 -8.65
N ILE A 42 -2.58 -19.12 -7.51
CA ILE A 42 -3.62 -20.17 -7.41
C ILE A 42 -4.80 -19.84 -8.33
N ILE A 43 -5.31 -18.61 -8.30
CA ILE A 43 -6.45 -18.21 -9.12
C ILE A 43 -6.10 -18.21 -10.61
N SER A 44 -4.90 -17.73 -10.97
CA SER A 44 -4.46 -17.72 -12.37
C SER A 44 -4.26 -19.12 -12.92
N LEU A 45 -3.69 -20.03 -12.13
CA LEU A 45 -3.53 -21.44 -12.50
C LEU A 45 -4.88 -22.14 -12.62
N ASP A 46 -5.81 -21.89 -11.68
CA ASP A 46 -7.16 -22.45 -11.77
C ASP A 46 -7.88 -21.96 -13.04
N GLN A 47 -7.79 -20.69 -13.37
CA GLN A 47 -8.41 -20.14 -14.57
C GLN A 47 -7.81 -20.70 -15.85
N TYR A 48 -6.52 -21.04 -15.84
CA TYR A 48 -5.84 -21.60 -17.00
C TYR A 48 -6.13 -23.10 -17.20
N TYR A 49 -6.16 -23.90 -16.12
CA TYR A 49 -6.26 -25.36 -16.23
C TYR A 49 -7.65 -25.94 -15.93
N THR A 50 -8.34 -25.44 -14.92
CA THR A 50 -9.52 -26.11 -14.36
C THR A 50 -10.79 -25.30 -14.42
N GLN A 51 -10.68 -23.96 -14.38
CA GLN A 51 -11.84 -23.03 -14.35
C GLN A 51 -12.89 -23.38 -13.28
N THR A 52 -12.41 -23.93 -12.14
CA THR A 52 -13.28 -24.41 -11.05
C THR A 52 -13.74 -23.26 -10.17
N ILE A 53 -12.91 -22.21 -10.02
CA ILE A 53 -13.21 -21.04 -9.21
C ILE A 53 -13.98 -20.01 -10.05
N PRO A 54 -15.28 -19.77 -9.76
CA PRO A 54 -16.05 -18.81 -10.52
C PRO A 54 -15.52 -17.38 -10.30
N HIS A 55 -15.56 -16.52 -11.33
CA HIS A 55 -15.15 -15.11 -11.24
C HIS A 55 -15.87 -14.35 -10.10
N SER A 56 -17.09 -14.74 -9.77
CA SER A 56 -17.87 -14.17 -8.66
C SER A 56 -17.26 -14.47 -7.27
N PHE A 57 -16.39 -15.47 -7.16
CA PHE A 57 -15.77 -15.87 -5.90
C PHE A 57 -14.90 -14.76 -5.28
N THR A 58 -14.17 -14.04 -6.09
CA THR A 58 -13.27 -12.96 -5.66
C THR A 58 -13.93 -11.58 -5.69
N TYR A 59 -15.14 -11.47 -6.21
CA TYR A 59 -15.83 -10.18 -6.39
C TYR A 59 -15.99 -9.39 -5.09
N GLY A 60 -16.26 -10.06 -3.97
CA GLY A 60 -16.38 -9.44 -2.65
C GLY A 60 -15.05 -8.88 -2.11
N TRP A 61 -13.92 -9.41 -2.57
CA TRP A 61 -12.60 -9.00 -2.07
C TRP A 61 -12.24 -7.57 -2.46
N LYS A 62 -12.70 -7.10 -3.62
CA LYS A 62 -12.47 -5.72 -4.08
C LYS A 62 -13.03 -4.66 -3.10
N LYS A 63 -14.10 -4.99 -2.36
CA LYS A 63 -14.73 -4.07 -1.38
C LYS A 63 -14.13 -4.17 0.03
N LEU A 64 -13.44 -5.27 0.36
CA LEU A 64 -12.90 -5.48 1.70
C LEU A 64 -11.93 -4.39 2.16
N PRO A 65 -10.95 -3.93 1.34
CA PRO A 65 -10.03 -2.88 1.76
C PRO A 65 -10.76 -1.59 2.19
N SER A 66 -11.75 -1.16 1.42
CA SER A 66 -12.53 0.05 1.72
C SER A 66 -13.33 -0.07 3.02
N ILE A 67 -13.88 -1.24 3.32
CA ILE A 67 -14.63 -1.48 4.57
C ILE A 67 -13.66 -1.56 5.75
N LEU A 68 -12.60 -2.34 5.61
CA LEU A 68 -11.65 -2.59 6.69
C LEU A 68 -10.88 -1.34 7.09
N ILE A 69 -10.54 -0.46 6.15
CA ILE A 69 -9.84 0.79 6.45
C ILE A 69 -10.71 1.69 7.33
N ASN A 70 -12.01 1.76 7.08
CA ASN A 70 -12.93 2.55 7.91
C ASN A 70 -13.00 2.00 9.34
N ILE A 71 -13.00 0.66 9.50
CA ILE A 71 -12.99 0.02 10.82
C ILE A 71 -11.68 0.32 11.54
N VAL A 72 -10.54 0.22 10.85
CA VAL A 72 -9.22 0.51 11.43
C VAL A 72 -9.15 1.96 11.92
N PHE A 73 -9.52 2.93 11.09
CA PHE A 73 -9.50 4.34 11.48
C PHE A 73 -10.51 4.65 12.58
N GLY A 74 -11.71 4.07 12.55
CA GLY A 74 -12.71 4.22 13.60
C GLY A 74 -12.24 3.65 14.95
N ALA A 75 -11.53 2.51 14.92
CA ALA A 75 -11.02 1.85 16.12
C ALA A 75 -9.75 2.51 16.70
N LEU A 76 -9.01 3.29 15.91
CA LEU A 76 -7.69 3.83 16.27
C LEU A 76 -7.73 4.69 17.55
N PHE A 77 -8.80 5.44 17.75
CA PHE A 77 -8.97 6.37 18.86
C PHE A 77 -9.76 5.81 20.04
N ILE A 78 -10.34 4.61 19.92
CA ILE A 78 -11.14 3.99 20.99
C ILE A 78 -10.22 3.65 22.17
N GLY A 79 -10.58 4.16 23.34
CA GLY A 79 -9.82 3.90 24.59
C GLY A 79 -8.50 4.64 24.72
N LYS A 80 -8.18 5.58 23.82
CA LYS A 80 -7.00 6.44 23.90
C LYS A 80 -7.37 7.80 24.48
N SER A 81 -6.64 8.25 25.49
CA SER A 81 -6.69 9.65 25.94
C SER A 81 -5.99 10.52 24.88
N LEU A 82 -6.69 11.51 24.37
CA LEU A 82 -6.07 12.48 23.46
C LEU A 82 -5.11 13.37 24.26
N PRO A 83 -3.83 13.45 23.87
CA PRO A 83 -2.88 14.37 24.48
C PRO A 83 -3.27 15.81 24.22
N SER A 84 -2.75 16.76 25.03
CA SER A 84 -3.03 18.18 24.81
C SER A 84 -2.53 18.63 23.43
N PHE A 85 -3.18 19.62 22.85
CA PHE A 85 -2.78 20.17 21.55
C PHE A 85 -1.32 20.67 21.56
N SER A 86 -0.87 21.24 22.67
CA SER A 86 0.50 21.71 22.86
C SER A 86 1.52 20.54 22.79
N ASP A 87 1.19 19.40 23.39
CA ASP A 87 2.07 18.23 23.40
C ASP A 87 2.13 17.57 22.02
N ILE A 88 0.98 17.49 21.34
CA ILE A 88 0.93 17.02 19.96
C ILE A 88 1.81 17.91 19.07
N TRP A 89 1.67 19.23 19.17
CA TRP A 89 2.43 20.16 18.36
C TRP A 89 3.94 20.05 18.59
N LYS A 90 4.36 20.00 19.84
CA LYS A 90 5.79 19.86 20.18
C LYS A 90 6.41 18.56 19.67
N ASN A 91 5.69 17.45 19.76
CA ASN A 91 6.23 16.12 19.46
C ASN A 91 6.05 15.73 17.99
N CYS A 92 4.96 16.18 17.34
CA CYS A 92 4.59 15.71 16.01
C CYS A 92 4.78 16.75 14.90
N SER A 93 5.05 18.03 15.23
CA SER A 93 5.13 19.09 14.21
C SER A 93 6.16 18.83 13.12
N ARG A 94 7.33 18.29 13.48
CA ARG A 94 8.39 17.95 12.51
C ARG A 94 7.94 16.84 11.58
N GLN A 95 7.29 15.81 12.14
CA GLN A 95 6.79 14.68 11.36
C GLN A 95 5.63 15.10 10.45
N LEU A 96 4.77 15.99 10.96
CA LEU A 96 3.68 16.56 10.18
C LEU A 96 4.22 17.40 9.01
N ALA A 97 5.20 18.27 9.26
CA ALA A 97 5.82 19.08 8.21
C ALA A 97 6.49 18.20 7.15
N TYR A 98 7.22 17.16 7.58
CA TYR A 98 7.82 16.20 6.66
C TYR A 98 6.77 15.48 5.82
N GLY A 99 5.71 14.98 6.45
CA GLY A 99 4.61 14.32 5.75
C GLY A 99 3.93 15.24 4.72
N GLN A 100 3.70 16.52 5.07
CA GLN A 100 3.13 17.49 4.13
C GLN A 100 4.06 17.78 2.94
N ILE A 101 5.37 17.90 3.18
CA ILE A 101 6.35 18.10 2.09
C ILE A 101 6.34 16.90 1.13
N VAL A 102 6.30 15.68 1.66
CA VAL A 102 6.26 14.46 0.83
C VAL A 102 4.95 14.40 0.04
N ALA A 103 3.81 14.61 0.70
CA ALA A 103 2.48 14.57 0.08
C ALA A 103 2.37 15.59 -1.07
N TRP A 104 2.58 16.87 -0.79
CA TRP A 104 2.51 17.91 -1.82
C TRP A 104 3.58 17.78 -2.88
N GLY A 105 4.78 17.30 -2.49
CA GLY A 105 5.87 17.01 -3.43
C GLY A 105 5.49 15.96 -4.46
N GLN A 106 4.78 14.90 -4.08
CA GLN A 106 4.30 13.87 -4.99
C GLN A 106 3.25 14.41 -5.98
N TYR A 107 2.30 15.24 -5.50
CA TYR A 107 1.36 15.92 -6.40
C TYR A 107 2.07 16.82 -7.39
N PHE A 108 3.04 17.62 -6.92
CA PHE A 108 3.80 18.51 -7.78
C PHE A 108 4.57 17.73 -8.86
N VAL A 109 5.29 16.69 -8.47
CA VAL A 109 6.06 15.84 -9.40
C VAL A 109 5.13 15.10 -10.36
N GLY A 110 4.03 14.53 -9.87
CA GLY A 110 3.04 13.86 -10.69
C GLY A 110 2.42 14.77 -11.75
N CYS A 111 1.96 15.97 -11.32
CA CYS A 111 1.44 16.97 -12.25
C CYS A 111 2.49 17.43 -13.26
N PHE A 112 3.72 17.67 -12.81
CA PHE A 112 4.82 18.09 -13.69
C PHE A 112 5.09 17.04 -14.77
N ILE A 113 5.24 15.77 -14.39
CA ILE A 113 5.50 14.67 -15.33
C ILE A 113 4.34 14.50 -16.30
N VAL A 114 3.10 14.53 -15.81
CA VAL A 114 1.93 14.33 -16.66
C VAL A 114 1.79 15.50 -17.65
N LEU A 115 1.84 16.74 -17.20
CA LEU A 115 1.59 17.90 -18.05
C LEU A 115 2.71 18.16 -19.06
N PHE A 116 3.97 17.99 -18.67
CA PHE A 116 5.11 18.33 -19.53
C PHE A 116 5.69 17.15 -20.30
N LEU A 117 5.48 15.92 -19.84
CA LEU A 117 6.06 14.74 -20.48
C LEU A 117 5.00 13.79 -21.04
N LEU A 118 4.09 13.29 -20.21
CA LEU A 118 3.19 12.20 -20.59
C LEU A 118 2.05 12.69 -21.50
N LYS A 119 1.46 13.82 -21.19
CA LYS A 119 0.37 14.38 -22.01
C LYS A 119 0.80 14.76 -23.42
N PRO A 120 1.92 15.49 -23.63
CA PRO A 120 2.37 15.82 -24.99
C PRO A 120 2.89 14.63 -25.79
N LEU A 121 3.47 13.60 -25.13
CA LEU A 121 4.03 12.44 -25.83
C LEU A 121 3.00 11.34 -26.08
N PHE A 122 2.09 11.12 -25.14
CA PHE A 122 1.17 9.96 -25.15
C PHE A 122 -0.32 10.33 -25.10
N GLY A 123 -0.67 11.61 -24.98
CA GLY A 123 -2.06 12.04 -24.86
C GLY A 123 -2.78 11.62 -23.58
N ILE A 124 -2.01 11.35 -22.49
CA ILE A 124 -2.55 10.83 -21.25
C ILE A 124 -3.40 11.91 -20.54
N PRO A 125 -4.57 11.55 -19.97
CA PRO A 125 -5.44 12.49 -19.29
C PRO A 125 -4.81 13.07 -18.01
N ASP A 126 -5.17 14.30 -17.66
CA ASP A 126 -4.59 15.02 -16.50
C ASP A 126 -4.84 14.30 -15.15
N VAL A 127 -5.94 13.56 -15.05
CA VAL A 127 -6.30 12.78 -13.85
C VAL A 127 -5.24 11.73 -13.49
N PHE A 128 -4.40 11.34 -14.46
CA PHE A 128 -3.30 10.41 -14.25
C PHE A 128 -2.24 10.95 -13.27
N ALA A 129 -2.14 12.26 -13.10
CA ALA A 129 -1.25 12.88 -12.11
C ALA A 129 -1.55 12.45 -10.67
N GLY A 130 -2.79 12.05 -10.38
CA GLY A 130 -3.22 11.55 -9.09
C GLY A 130 -2.78 10.11 -8.78
N VAL A 131 -2.39 9.32 -9.78
CA VAL A 131 -2.01 7.90 -9.58
C VAL A 131 -0.87 7.74 -8.58
N MET A 132 0.16 8.56 -8.72
CA MET A 132 1.34 8.50 -7.85
C MET A 132 0.99 8.84 -6.39
N PRO A 133 0.42 10.00 -6.04
CA PRO A 133 0.13 10.32 -4.64
C PRO A 133 -0.98 9.43 -4.04
N VAL A 134 -1.99 9.05 -4.82
CA VAL A 134 -3.09 8.19 -4.34
C VAL A 134 -2.61 6.75 -4.10
N GLY A 135 -1.80 6.20 -5.00
CA GLY A 135 -1.30 4.83 -4.89
C GLY A 135 -0.05 4.74 -4.03
N PHE A 136 1.02 5.41 -4.42
CA PHE A 136 2.34 5.24 -3.83
C PHE A 136 2.42 5.72 -2.37
N GLU A 137 1.90 6.90 -2.04
CA GLU A 137 1.84 7.41 -0.67
C GLU A 137 0.58 6.99 0.05
N GLY A 138 -0.59 7.13 -0.60
CA GLY A 138 -1.87 6.80 0.00
C GLY A 138 -2.07 5.31 0.24
N GLY A 139 -1.39 4.46 -0.53
CA GLY A 139 -1.43 3.02 -0.42
C GLY A 139 -2.75 2.40 -0.88
N HIS A 140 -2.88 1.08 -0.65
CA HIS A 140 -4.01 0.28 -1.14
C HIS A 140 -5.38 0.76 -0.61
N GLY A 141 -5.42 1.26 0.64
CA GLY A 141 -6.67 1.77 1.23
C GLY A 141 -7.19 3.00 0.50
N THR A 142 -6.31 3.96 0.24
CA THR A 142 -6.65 5.20 -0.48
C THR A 142 -6.99 4.89 -1.95
N ALA A 143 -6.20 4.03 -2.60
CA ALA A 143 -6.44 3.60 -3.98
C ALA A 143 -7.82 2.95 -4.12
N ALA A 144 -8.18 2.03 -3.21
CA ALA A 144 -9.49 1.40 -3.19
C ALA A 144 -10.62 2.38 -2.85
N GLY A 145 -10.37 3.34 -1.95
CA GLY A 145 -11.35 4.39 -1.59
C GLY A 145 -11.66 5.36 -2.73
N MET A 146 -10.73 5.55 -3.67
CA MET A 146 -10.89 6.43 -4.83
C MET A 146 -11.60 5.76 -6.02
N THR A 147 -11.95 4.49 -5.93
CA THR A 147 -12.59 3.72 -7.03
C THR A 147 -13.84 4.41 -7.57
N ASP A 148 -14.74 4.86 -6.70
CA ASP A 148 -16.00 5.49 -7.12
C ASP A 148 -15.73 6.86 -7.78
N VAL A 149 -14.69 7.58 -7.34
CA VAL A 149 -14.28 8.85 -7.94
C VAL A 149 -13.75 8.62 -9.35
N PHE A 150 -12.84 7.67 -9.54
CA PHE A 150 -12.32 7.34 -10.87
C PHE A 150 -13.41 6.86 -11.81
N ASN A 151 -14.34 6.04 -11.33
CA ASN A 151 -15.50 5.60 -12.11
C ASN A 151 -16.39 6.78 -12.55
N SER A 152 -16.65 7.72 -11.64
CA SER A 152 -17.47 8.90 -11.94
C SER A 152 -16.84 9.85 -12.97
N LEU A 153 -15.50 9.86 -13.02
CA LEU A 153 -14.72 10.62 -13.99
C LEU A 153 -14.56 9.86 -15.34
N GLY A 154 -15.05 8.63 -15.46
CA GLY A 154 -14.94 7.82 -16.67
C GLY A 154 -13.60 7.08 -16.82
N PHE A 155 -12.80 6.97 -15.77
CA PHE A 155 -11.46 6.36 -15.76
C PHE A 155 -11.36 5.18 -14.80
N SER A 156 -12.20 4.18 -14.96
CA SER A 156 -12.24 2.97 -14.09
C SER A 156 -10.89 2.23 -13.99
N GLU A 157 -10.10 2.26 -15.06
CA GLU A 157 -8.78 1.62 -15.16
C GLU A 157 -7.75 2.22 -14.21
N LEU A 158 -7.93 3.48 -13.78
CA LEU A 158 -7.03 4.14 -12.84
C LEU A 158 -7.05 3.48 -11.45
N THR A 159 -8.13 2.80 -11.08
CA THR A 159 -8.18 2.05 -9.82
C THR A 159 -7.14 0.94 -9.80
N ASP A 160 -7.08 0.13 -10.85
CA ASP A 160 -6.13 -0.98 -10.93
C ASP A 160 -4.69 -0.46 -11.00
N LEU A 161 -4.47 0.64 -11.71
CA LEU A 161 -3.17 1.27 -11.82
C LEU A 161 -2.70 1.89 -10.50
N THR A 162 -3.59 2.53 -9.73
CA THR A 162 -3.27 3.05 -8.39
C THR A 162 -3.01 1.93 -7.41
N LEU A 163 -3.71 0.80 -7.47
CA LEU A 163 -3.42 -0.38 -6.65
C LEU A 163 -2.06 -1.00 -7.00
N ALA A 164 -1.71 -1.06 -8.28
CA ALA A 164 -0.38 -1.49 -8.72
C ALA A 164 0.70 -0.53 -8.21
N SER A 165 0.49 0.78 -8.31
CA SER A 165 1.38 1.81 -7.77
C SER A 165 1.57 1.67 -6.25
N ALA A 166 0.50 1.37 -5.50
CA ALA A 166 0.58 1.11 -4.06
C ALA A 166 1.46 -0.09 -3.73
N THR A 167 1.35 -1.18 -4.49
CA THR A 167 2.21 -2.36 -4.32
C THR A 167 3.67 -2.03 -4.58
N VAL A 168 3.96 -1.33 -5.68
CA VAL A 168 5.32 -0.87 -6.01
C VAL A 168 5.84 0.06 -4.92
N GLY A 169 5.01 0.98 -4.41
CA GLY A 169 5.35 1.91 -3.33
C GLY A 169 5.82 1.20 -2.06
N ILE A 170 5.09 0.17 -1.62
CA ILE A 170 5.48 -0.62 -0.45
C ILE A 170 6.81 -1.34 -0.68
N LEU A 171 6.97 -2.02 -1.81
CA LEU A 171 8.21 -2.73 -2.12
C LEU A 171 9.40 -1.77 -2.19
N PHE A 172 9.23 -0.64 -2.86
CA PHE A 172 10.25 0.38 -3.00
C PHE A 172 10.64 0.99 -1.65
N SER A 173 9.66 1.32 -0.80
CA SER A 173 9.92 1.89 0.52
C SER A 173 10.65 0.92 1.45
N ILE A 174 10.36 -0.38 1.38
CA ILE A 174 11.08 -1.41 2.14
C ILE A 174 12.53 -1.49 1.66
N ILE A 175 12.77 -1.60 0.36
CA ILE A 175 14.11 -1.75 -0.20
C ILE A 175 14.95 -0.50 0.09
N ILE A 176 14.45 0.68 -0.27
CA ILE A 176 15.18 1.94 -0.08
C ILE A 176 15.31 2.28 1.41
N GLY A 177 14.26 2.03 2.21
CA GLY A 177 14.31 2.21 3.66
C GLY A 177 15.42 1.39 4.30
N MET A 178 15.58 0.12 3.92
CA MET A 178 16.67 -0.74 4.40
C MET A 178 18.05 -0.23 3.97
N ILE A 179 18.19 0.23 2.74
CA ILE A 179 19.46 0.81 2.24
C ILE A 179 19.80 2.05 3.06
N LEU A 180 18.83 2.95 3.29
CA LEU A 180 19.03 4.18 4.04
C LEU A 180 19.34 3.91 5.52
N ILE A 181 18.66 2.96 6.16
CA ILE A 181 18.95 2.57 7.55
C ILE A 181 20.38 2.03 7.67
N ASN A 182 20.76 1.09 6.79
CA ASN A 182 22.11 0.54 6.79
C ASN A 182 23.19 1.62 6.53
N TRP A 183 22.89 2.57 5.65
CA TRP A 183 23.78 3.70 5.41
C TRP A 183 23.90 4.60 6.65
N ALA A 184 22.78 4.93 7.31
CA ALA A 184 22.74 5.75 8.51
C ALA A 184 23.52 5.11 9.69
N ILE A 185 23.37 3.79 9.87
CA ILE A 185 24.11 3.02 10.87
C ILE A 185 25.62 3.07 10.57
N LYS A 186 26.04 2.82 9.31
CA LYS A 186 27.46 2.90 8.90
C LYS A 186 28.05 4.29 9.15
N LYS A 187 27.26 5.35 9.00
CA LYS A 187 27.67 6.75 9.25
C LYS A 187 27.56 7.16 10.71
N LYS A 188 27.11 6.25 11.61
CA LYS A 188 26.88 6.52 13.05
C LYS A 188 25.88 7.66 13.30
N TYR A 189 24.90 7.84 12.39
CA TYR A 189 23.79 8.78 12.63
C TYR A 189 22.70 8.19 13.54
N VAL A 190 22.66 6.87 13.67
CA VAL A 190 21.75 6.13 14.52
C VAL A 190 22.58 5.11 15.32
N ASP A 191 22.39 5.10 16.62
CA ASP A 191 23.00 4.08 17.51
C ASP A 191 22.34 2.71 17.24
N ASN A 192 23.18 1.67 17.24
CA ASN A 192 22.75 0.28 17.13
C ASN A 192 22.07 -0.18 18.42
N GLN A 193 20.95 0.44 18.82
CA GLN A 193 20.11 -0.06 19.89
C GLN A 193 18.97 -0.92 19.31
N VAL A 194 19.33 -2.02 18.68
CA VAL A 194 18.39 -3.14 18.50
C VAL A 194 18.95 -4.31 19.32
N GLU A 195 18.92 -4.17 20.61
CA GLU A 195 18.80 -5.33 21.48
C GLU A 195 17.32 -5.76 21.42
N CYS A 196 17.05 -6.71 20.56
CA CYS A 196 15.81 -7.47 20.62
C CYS A 196 15.84 -8.32 21.89
N ASN A 197 15.13 -7.86 22.95
CA ASN A 197 14.69 -8.73 24.03
C ASN A 197 13.46 -9.52 23.59
#